data_a8886fc738cd7f6672f19e25cc9ba05a
#
_entry.id   a8886fc738cd7f6672f19e25cc9ba05a
#
_cell.length_a   1.000
_cell.length_b   1.000
_cell.length_c   1.000
_cell.angle_alpha   90.00
_cell.angle_beta   90.00
_cell.angle_gamma   90.00
#
_symmetry.space_group_name_H-M   'P 1'
#
loop_
_entity.id
_entity.type
_entity.pdbx_description
1 polymer ?
#
loop_
_entity_poly.entity_id
_entity_poly.type
_entity_poly.pdbx_seq_one_letter_code
_entity_poly.pdbx_strand_id
1 'polypeptide(L)'
;PTTTAPTTTTTPGLTGPDARLATWLLNTDGRTAAVIEDDGPIPVNVQSVELATVDGIDYVHVLTTGIPDYTHLLTEEGAAFLAGRPRAGTDFREGLPLVGTGDTLDFGQDLGYASSGCRDLPGSGYGFWPPGPACPTRQDWDAWFPVELVKADEPTATGLGVIGLWVNGTAVFGWGDGQSWQDQRIWANLAPAAEAYDMDLCPGHSAMGNYHHHSHPVCLADQLDDAGMTHSPIYGFAIDGVAIAGPWVDDGLLARSSWKVRDYEDPGSSTGCGSAGERTCLLVDQMDVARGTVPTDAIGPRTDAVRQSQSGNTFVARAGWFMQDWFFDGSLDDGTPEALDEHNGHLGPLPGVTEQTYHYHTTRRTGPGGVVVDAFPYVVGPTYHGEVSAVGPVPGGGPGAGGPGAGGPGAGGPADLAAVAEALGVTLDALRQALGPPPPDIDGAAAALGVDPRDLRRLMGPAVGP
;
A
#
# COMPACT_ATOMS: atom_id res chain seq x y z
N PRO A 1 6.12 39.38 -30.54
CA PRO A 1 6.43 38.04 -30.20
C PRO A 1 5.12 37.28 -30.08
N THR A 2 4.88 36.39 -31.05
CA THR A 2 3.71 35.50 -31.11
C THR A 2 4.08 34.26 -30.31
N THR A 3 3.43 34.06 -29.17
CA THR A 3 3.51 32.85 -28.36
C THR A 3 2.71 31.79 -29.10
N THR A 4 3.40 30.81 -29.67
CA THR A 4 2.79 29.60 -30.21
C THR A 4 2.38 28.71 -28.99
N ALA A 5 1.11 28.43 -28.87
CA ALA A 5 0.59 27.45 -27.93
C ALA A 5 1.18 26.05 -28.21
N PRO A 6 1.47 25.24 -27.20
CA PRO A 6 1.94 23.88 -27.41
C PRO A 6 0.85 23.06 -28.12
N THR A 7 1.24 22.43 -29.20
CA THR A 7 0.39 21.51 -29.96
C THR A 7 0.24 20.24 -29.11
N THR A 8 -0.96 20.03 -28.57
CA THR A 8 -1.33 18.76 -27.97
C THR A 8 -1.32 17.69 -29.04
N THR A 9 -0.29 16.85 -29.01
CA THR A 9 -0.26 15.62 -29.78
C THR A 9 -1.19 14.62 -29.10
N THR A 10 -2.40 14.44 -29.65
CA THR A 10 -3.26 13.33 -29.25
C THR A 10 -2.54 12.04 -29.62
N THR A 11 -2.05 11.31 -28.63
CA THR A 11 -1.53 9.97 -28.81
C THR A 11 -2.67 9.08 -29.34
N PRO A 12 -2.48 8.29 -30.41
CA PRO A 12 -3.48 7.34 -30.87
C PRO A 12 -3.85 6.41 -29.70
N GLY A 13 -5.14 6.14 -29.48
CA GLY A 13 -5.60 5.24 -28.42
C GLY A 13 -4.92 3.88 -28.55
N LEU A 14 -4.16 3.52 -27.51
CA LEU A 14 -3.48 2.24 -27.43
C LEU A 14 -4.51 1.15 -27.12
N THR A 15 -4.34 -0.04 -27.68
CA THR A 15 -5.26 -1.16 -27.52
C THR A 15 -4.55 -2.38 -26.95
N GLY A 16 -5.21 -3.09 -26.04
CA GLY A 16 -4.71 -4.37 -25.51
C GLY A 16 -3.39 -4.26 -24.73
N PRO A 17 -2.46 -5.22 -24.93
CA PRO A 17 -1.17 -5.25 -24.21
C PRO A 17 -0.33 -3.98 -24.39
N ASP A 18 -0.42 -3.32 -25.55
CA ASP A 18 0.36 -2.13 -25.86
C ASP A 18 0.05 -0.96 -24.93
N ALA A 19 -1.22 -0.80 -24.54
CA ALA A 19 -1.62 0.22 -23.57
C ALA A 19 -0.92 0.01 -22.21
N ARG A 20 -0.82 -1.24 -21.76
CA ARG A 20 -0.18 -1.60 -20.50
C ARG A 20 1.34 -1.42 -20.56
N LEU A 21 1.97 -1.59 -21.73
CA LEU A 21 3.40 -1.34 -21.90
C LEU A 21 3.72 0.16 -21.89
N ALA A 22 2.83 0.98 -22.42
CA ALA A 22 3.07 2.42 -22.59
C ALA A 22 2.80 3.26 -21.32
N THR A 23 2.10 2.72 -20.32
CA THR A 23 1.76 3.48 -19.10
C THR A 23 2.91 3.58 -18.10
N TRP A 24 3.92 2.74 -18.18
CA TRP A 24 5.02 2.72 -17.22
C TRP A 24 5.99 3.88 -17.41
N LEU A 25 6.40 4.49 -16.28
CA LEU A 25 7.39 5.57 -16.27
C LEU A 25 8.81 4.99 -16.31
N LEU A 26 9.30 4.79 -17.53
CA LEU A 26 10.63 4.23 -17.77
C LEU A 26 11.74 5.24 -17.46
N ASN A 27 12.79 4.78 -16.80
CA ASN A 27 14.02 5.54 -16.61
C ASN A 27 14.92 5.43 -17.85
N THR A 28 14.62 6.21 -18.87
CA THR A 28 15.39 6.23 -20.15
C THR A 28 16.63 7.11 -20.09
N ASP A 29 16.71 8.02 -19.12
CA ASP A 29 17.74 9.07 -19.03
C ASP A 29 18.84 8.71 -18.04
N GLY A 30 18.73 7.57 -17.36
CA GLY A 30 19.68 7.14 -16.32
C GLY A 30 19.61 8.00 -15.05
N ARG A 31 18.43 8.57 -14.73
CA ARG A 31 18.22 9.37 -13.51
C ARG A 31 18.37 8.52 -12.27
N THR A 32 18.90 9.15 -11.22
CA THR A 32 19.09 8.52 -9.92
C THR A 32 18.47 9.36 -8.81
N ALA A 33 18.02 8.69 -7.75
CA ALA A 33 17.56 9.39 -6.55
C ALA A 33 18.74 9.96 -5.75
N ALA A 34 18.43 10.90 -4.86
CA ALA A 34 19.37 11.37 -3.85
C ALA A 34 19.64 10.33 -2.75
N VAL A 35 18.77 9.31 -2.63
CA VAL A 35 19.03 8.15 -1.75
C VAL A 35 20.19 7.34 -2.30
N ILE A 36 21.17 7.06 -1.45
CA ILE A 36 22.43 6.40 -1.79
C ILE A 36 22.56 5.11 -0.99
N GLU A 37 22.91 4.04 -1.67
CA GLU A 37 23.36 2.77 -1.08
C GLU A 37 24.89 2.67 -1.14
N ASP A 38 25.46 1.58 -0.59
CA ASP A 38 26.91 1.37 -0.54
C ASP A 38 27.58 1.38 -1.92
N ASP A 39 26.86 1.02 -2.98
CA ASP A 39 27.30 0.99 -4.37
C ASP A 39 27.00 2.28 -5.16
N GLY A 40 26.37 3.29 -4.53
CA GLY A 40 26.13 4.60 -5.09
C GLY A 40 24.63 4.96 -5.25
N PRO A 41 24.32 6.03 -6.03
CA PRO A 41 22.94 6.49 -6.22
C PRO A 41 22.06 5.42 -6.89
N ILE A 42 20.85 5.25 -6.38
CA ILE A 42 19.90 4.26 -6.88
C ILE A 42 19.19 4.80 -8.14
N PRO A 43 19.15 4.05 -9.26
CA PRO A 43 18.30 4.43 -10.39
C PRO A 43 16.84 4.51 -9.98
N VAL A 44 16.12 5.52 -10.48
CA VAL A 44 14.69 5.70 -10.16
C VAL A 44 13.78 4.98 -11.15
N ASN A 45 12.55 4.74 -10.78
CA ASN A 45 11.44 4.26 -11.62
C ASN A 45 11.67 2.87 -12.23
N VAL A 46 10.88 2.59 -13.30
CA VAL A 46 10.92 1.33 -14.03
C VAL A 46 12.17 1.28 -14.92
N GLN A 47 12.89 0.16 -14.87
CA GLN A 47 14.11 -0.04 -15.63
C GLN A 47 13.84 -0.73 -16.99
N SER A 48 12.85 -1.63 -17.01
CA SER A 48 12.35 -2.25 -18.24
C SER A 48 10.91 -2.69 -18.11
N VAL A 49 10.22 -2.71 -19.24
CA VAL A 49 8.89 -3.31 -19.38
C VAL A 49 8.81 -3.98 -20.73
N GLU A 50 8.32 -5.22 -20.73
CA GLU A 50 8.18 -6.01 -21.95
C GLU A 50 6.98 -6.97 -21.88
N LEU A 51 6.50 -7.41 -23.03
CA LEU A 51 5.53 -8.51 -23.13
C LEU A 51 6.30 -9.82 -23.17
N ALA A 52 5.96 -10.75 -22.29
CA ALA A 52 6.60 -12.06 -22.21
C ALA A 52 5.54 -13.17 -22.07
N THR A 53 5.81 -14.31 -22.69
CA THR A 53 4.92 -15.49 -22.60
C THR A 53 5.60 -16.58 -21.79
N VAL A 54 4.94 -17.07 -20.74
CA VAL A 54 5.43 -18.16 -19.88
C VAL A 54 4.34 -19.20 -19.75
N ASP A 55 4.65 -20.44 -20.10
CA ASP A 55 3.71 -21.58 -20.08
C ASP A 55 2.41 -21.32 -20.86
N GLY A 56 2.49 -20.49 -21.92
CA GLY A 56 1.36 -20.13 -22.78
C GLY A 56 0.48 -18.99 -22.24
N ILE A 57 0.85 -18.35 -21.16
CA ILE A 57 0.20 -17.18 -20.59
C ILE A 57 1.05 -15.95 -20.90
N ASP A 58 0.41 -14.89 -21.39
CA ASP A 58 1.06 -13.62 -21.68
C ASP A 58 1.07 -12.71 -20.44
N TYR A 59 2.22 -12.11 -20.17
CA TYR A 59 2.44 -11.20 -19.05
C TYR A 59 3.06 -9.88 -19.51
N VAL A 60 2.74 -8.81 -18.81
CA VAL A 60 3.58 -7.60 -18.75
C VAL A 60 4.63 -7.83 -17.69
N HIS A 61 5.88 -7.96 -18.10
CA HIS A 61 7.04 -8.15 -17.24
C HIS A 61 7.72 -6.82 -16.97
N VAL A 62 7.91 -6.47 -15.70
CA VAL A 62 8.38 -5.17 -15.24
C VAL A 62 9.55 -5.36 -14.28
N LEU A 63 10.68 -4.70 -14.59
CA LEU A 63 11.82 -4.60 -13.69
C LEU A 63 11.91 -3.18 -13.14
N THR A 64 11.97 -3.03 -11.82
CA THR A 64 12.06 -1.72 -11.17
C THR A 64 12.88 -1.77 -9.89
N THR A 65 13.48 -0.63 -9.53
CA THR A 65 14.20 -0.45 -8.27
C THR A 65 13.27 -0.23 -7.07
N GLY A 66 12.00 0.10 -7.29
CA GLY A 66 11.06 0.49 -6.24
C GLY A 66 11.27 1.90 -5.68
N ILE A 67 12.16 2.69 -6.30
CA ILE A 67 12.48 4.06 -5.90
C ILE A 67 11.87 5.04 -6.90
N PRO A 68 11.00 5.99 -6.47
CA PRO A 68 10.40 6.97 -7.38
C PRO A 68 11.34 8.15 -7.67
N ASP A 69 11.00 8.91 -8.71
CA ASP A 69 11.61 10.21 -9.02
C ASP A 69 10.67 11.38 -8.69
N TYR A 70 9.93 11.27 -7.62
CA TYR A 70 9.00 12.31 -7.23
C TYR A 70 9.67 13.67 -7.10
N THR A 71 9.01 14.68 -7.68
CA THR A 71 9.21 16.08 -7.35
C THR A 71 7.90 16.65 -6.82
N HIS A 72 7.95 17.52 -5.83
CA HIS A 72 6.76 18.11 -5.23
C HIS A 72 6.97 19.59 -4.94
N LEU A 73 6.06 20.44 -5.43
CA LEU A 73 6.03 21.84 -5.06
C LEU A 73 5.41 21.98 -3.67
N LEU A 74 6.21 22.39 -2.67
CA LEU A 74 5.74 22.55 -1.31
C LEU A 74 4.73 23.69 -1.21
N THR A 75 3.48 23.33 -1.00
CA THR A 75 2.38 24.27 -0.78
C THR A 75 2.37 24.79 0.67
N GLU A 76 1.56 25.83 0.94
CA GLU A 76 1.34 26.30 2.32
C GLU A 76 0.75 25.18 3.20
N GLU A 77 -0.15 24.35 2.65
CA GLU A 77 -0.72 23.20 3.36
C GLU A 77 0.35 22.14 3.64
N GLY A 78 1.19 21.80 2.66
CA GLY A 78 2.30 20.86 2.83
C GLY A 78 3.33 21.35 3.85
N ALA A 79 3.67 22.64 3.85
CA ALA A 79 4.56 23.24 4.85
C ALA A 79 3.93 23.19 6.25
N ALA A 80 2.62 23.47 6.36
CA ALA A 80 1.90 23.36 7.61
C ALA A 80 1.82 21.90 8.10
N PHE A 81 1.63 20.94 7.21
CA PHE A 81 1.68 19.52 7.55
C PHE A 81 3.03 19.12 8.14
N LEU A 82 4.14 19.47 7.49
CA LEU A 82 5.48 19.18 8.00
C LEU A 82 5.72 19.81 9.39
N ALA A 83 5.37 21.09 9.56
CA ALA A 83 5.54 21.80 10.83
C ALA A 83 4.58 21.32 11.94
N GLY A 84 3.41 20.82 11.55
CA GLY A 84 2.35 20.37 12.45
C GLY A 84 2.44 18.91 12.88
N ARG A 85 3.45 18.17 12.45
CA ARG A 85 3.64 16.76 12.84
C ARG A 85 3.78 16.63 14.36
N PRO A 86 3.23 15.58 14.98
CA PRO A 86 3.15 15.47 16.44
C PRO A 86 4.50 15.61 17.18
N ARG A 87 5.60 15.26 16.51
CA ARG A 87 6.95 15.34 17.08
C ARG A 87 7.89 16.26 16.29
N ALA A 88 7.34 17.19 15.49
CA ALA A 88 8.13 18.06 14.63
C ALA A 88 9.29 18.76 15.37
N GLY A 89 9.06 19.26 16.57
CA GLY A 89 10.08 19.92 17.39
C GLY A 89 11.27 19.03 17.78
N THR A 90 11.13 17.71 17.71
CA THR A 90 12.20 16.74 18.02
C THR A 90 12.63 15.95 16.79
N ASP A 91 11.78 15.85 15.77
CA ASP A 91 12.05 15.12 14.55
C ASP A 91 12.97 15.90 13.60
N PHE A 92 12.91 17.23 13.63
CA PHE A 92 13.81 18.09 12.85
C PHE A 92 15.02 18.56 13.65
N ARG A 93 16.22 18.51 13.05
CA ARG A 93 17.51 18.91 13.69
C ARG A 93 17.49 20.32 14.27
N GLU A 94 16.85 21.25 13.56
CA GLU A 94 16.72 22.66 13.94
C GLU A 94 15.37 22.96 14.59
N GLY A 95 14.58 21.91 14.93
CA GLY A 95 13.22 22.05 15.44
C GLY A 95 12.17 22.44 14.39
N LEU A 96 12.59 22.69 13.15
CA LEU A 96 11.77 23.07 12.01
C LEU A 96 12.29 22.39 10.73
N PRO A 97 11.43 22.19 9.70
CA PRO A 97 11.89 21.79 8.37
C PRO A 97 12.90 22.79 7.80
N LEU A 98 13.86 22.29 7.00
CA LEU A 98 14.84 23.14 6.26
C LEU A 98 14.25 23.75 4.98
N VAL A 99 13.01 23.44 4.65
CA VAL A 99 12.30 23.83 3.43
C VAL A 99 11.05 24.62 3.78
N GLY A 100 10.59 25.45 2.84
CA GLY A 100 9.43 26.31 3.02
C GLY A 100 8.52 26.36 1.81
N THR A 101 7.35 26.97 1.96
CA THR A 101 6.37 27.15 0.88
C THR A 101 7.01 27.73 -0.38
N GLY A 102 6.80 27.11 -1.52
CA GLY A 102 7.34 27.49 -2.81
C GLY A 102 8.63 26.77 -3.21
N ASP A 103 9.24 26.00 -2.30
CA ASP A 103 10.36 25.13 -2.66
C ASP A 103 9.87 23.93 -3.48
N THR A 104 10.66 23.52 -4.48
CA THR A 104 10.48 22.25 -5.18
C THR A 104 11.34 21.20 -4.50
N LEU A 105 10.73 20.11 -4.07
CA LEU A 105 11.37 19.04 -3.32
C LEU A 105 11.56 17.82 -4.19
N ASP A 106 12.76 17.24 -4.16
CA ASP A 106 13.07 15.99 -4.85
C ASP A 106 13.02 14.81 -3.85
N PHE A 107 12.60 13.64 -4.32
CA PHE A 107 12.61 12.42 -3.51
C PHE A 107 14.02 12.11 -3.01
N GLY A 108 14.14 11.89 -1.71
CA GLY A 108 15.42 11.68 -1.04
C GLY A 108 16.13 12.96 -0.60
N GLN A 109 15.58 14.16 -0.88
CA GLN A 109 16.14 15.42 -0.43
C GLN A 109 16.13 15.54 1.10
N ASP A 110 17.17 16.14 1.65
CA ASP A 110 17.25 16.45 3.09
C ASP A 110 16.26 17.55 3.48
N LEU A 111 15.22 17.18 4.20
CA LEU A 111 14.22 18.11 4.76
C LEU A 111 14.55 18.54 6.20
N GLY A 112 15.65 18.08 6.77
CA GLY A 112 16.07 18.41 8.11
C GLY A 112 15.68 17.42 9.20
N TYR A 113 15.13 16.27 8.90
CA TYR A 113 14.83 15.23 9.90
C TYR A 113 16.08 14.81 10.67
N ALA A 114 15.99 14.71 12.00
CA ALA A 114 17.09 14.28 12.86
C ALA A 114 17.22 12.76 12.94
N SER A 115 16.13 12.03 12.69
CA SER A 115 15.99 10.60 12.93
C SER A 115 15.46 9.84 11.72
N SER A 116 15.89 10.19 10.50
CA SER A 116 15.57 9.36 9.35
C SER A 116 16.31 8.02 9.42
N GLY A 117 15.70 6.96 8.93
CA GLY A 117 16.36 5.66 8.81
C GLY A 117 17.59 5.66 7.88
N CYS A 118 17.80 6.76 7.13
CA CYS A 118 18.91 6.93 6.20
C CYS A 118 20.20 7.49 6.81
N ARG A 119 20.17 7.99 8.04
CA ARG A 119 21.28 8.75 8.63
C ARG A 119 22.62 8.04 8.70
N ASP A 120 22.59 6.71 8.81
CA ASP A 120 23.77 5.89 9.01
C ASP A 120 24.34 5.34 7.67
N LEU A 121 23.70 5.66 6.53
CA LEU A 121 24.18 5.26 5.22
C LEU A 121 25.28 6.20 4.71
N PRO A 122 26.40 5.67 4.18
CA PRO A 122 27.49 6.48 3.62
C PRO A 122 26.99 7.45 2.54
N GLY A 123 27.32 8.72 2.69
CA GLY A 123 26.92 9.77 1.73
C GLY A 123 25.46 10.23 1.80
N SER A 124 24.63 9.58 2.62
CA SER A 124 23.21 9.90 2.71
C SER A 124 22.92 11.11 3.59
N GLY A 125 23.57 11.28 4.72
CA GLY A 125 23.26 12.37 5.65
C GLY A 125 21.93 12.18 6.41
N TYR A 126 21.51 13.23 7.07
CA TYR A 126 20.29 13.22 7.88
C TYR A 126 19.08 13.74 7.12
N GLY A 127 17.91 13.31 7.54
CA GLY A 127 16.69 14.02 7.24
C GLY A 127 16.16 13.88 5.83
N PHE A 128 16.48 12.79 5.18
CA PHE A 128 15.92 12.53 3.87
C PHE A 128 14.39 12.53 3.87
N TRP A 129 13.82 12.97 2.78
CA TRP A 129 12.47 12.66 2.41
C TRP A 129 12.47 11.29 1.67
N PRO A 130 11.65 10.34 2.07
CA PRO A 130 10.63 10.32 3.12
C PRO A 130 11.21 10.11 4.53
N PRO A 131 10.47 10.49 5.61
CA PRO A 131 10.93 10.27 6.97
C PRO A 131 10.89 8.81 7.41
N GLY A 132 10.01 7.99 6.88
CA GLY A 132 9.67 6.60 7.14
C GLY A 132 10.34 5.87 8.30
N PRO A 133 9.90 4.68 8.69
CA PRO A 133 10.57 3.90 9.73
C PRO A 133 11.93 3.36 9.31
N ALA A 134 12.18 3.27 7.99
CA ALA A 134 13.45 2.84 7.43
C ALA A 134 13.84 3.71 6.23
N CYS A 135 15.13 3.71 5.86
CA CYS A 135 15.56 4.32 4.62
C CYS A 135 15.04 3.53 3.43
N PRO A 136 14.54 4.19 2.38
CA PRO A 136 14.28 3.51 1.12
C PRO A 136 15.54 2.86 0.57
N THR A 137 15.43 1.62 0.15
CA THR A 137 16.52 0.87 -0.49
C THR A 137 16.04 0.27 -1.78
N ARG A 138 16.98 -0.04 -2.65
CA ARG A 138 16.71 -0.75 -3.90
C ARG A 138 16.01 -2.07 -3.61
N GLN A 139 14.89 -2.32 -4.28
CA GLN A 139 14.09 -3.54 -4.10
C GLN A 139 14.34 -4.58 -5.20
N ASP A 140 14.80 -4.14 -6.39
CA ASP A 140 14.99 -4.99 -7.58
C ASP A 140 13.75 -5.87 -7.86
N TRP A 141 12.58 -5.23 -7.91
CA TRP A 141 11.34 -5.92 -8.21
C TRP A 141 11.38 -6.55 -9.60
N ASP A 142 11.01 -7.81 -9.67
CA ASP A 142 10.76 -8.60 -10.88
C ASP A 142 9.27 -8.97 -10.87
N ALA A 143 8.44 -8.16 -11.55
CA ALA A 143 7.00 -8.21 -11.45
C ALA A 143 6.36 -8.67 -12.76
N TRP A 144 5.37 -9.54 -12.66
CA TRP A 144 4.69 -10.18 -13.77
C TRP A 144 3.18 -10.00 -13.61
N PHE A 145 2.57 -9.24 -14.52
CA PHE A 145 1.14 -8.96 -14.51
C PHE A 145 0.47 -9.70 -15.65
N PRO A 146 -0.53 -10.59 -15.42
CA PRO A 146 -1.21 -11.30 -16.50
C PRO A 146 -1.91 -10.31 -17.44
N VAL A 147 -1.80 -10.55 -18.74
CA VAL A 147 -2.45 -9.73 -19.77
C VAL A 147 -3.93 -10.05 -19.88
N GLU A 148 -4.28 -11.33 -19.85
CA GLU A 148 -5.67 -11.78 -19.83
C GLU A 148 -6.22 -11.70 -18.40
N LEU A 149 -7.28 -10.92 -18.23
CA LEU A 149 -7.96 -10.76 -16.95
C LEU A 149 -9.03 -11.84 -16.82
N VAL A 150 -8.87 -12.71 -15.86
CA VAL A 150 -9.85 -13.77 -15.55
C VAL A 150 -10.51 -13.40 -14.22
N LYS A 151 -11.85 -13.24 -14.25
CA LYS A 151 -12.59 -13.02 -13.00
C LYS A 151 -12.48 -14.26 -12.11
N ALA A 152 -12.13 -14.06 -10.84
CA ALA A 152 -12.05 -15.15 -9.89
C ALA A 152 -13.45 -15.68 -9.52
N ASP A 153 -13.63 -17.00 -9.59
CA ASP A 153 -14.85 -17.65 -9.09
C ASP A 153 -14.94 -17.58 -7.56
N GLU A 154 -13.78 -17.67 -6.88
CA GLU A 154 -13.61 -17.47 -5.45
C GLU A 154 -12.56 -16.38 -5.23
N PRO A 155 -12.98 -15.14 -4.87
CA PRO A 155 -12.08 -14.02 -4.73
C PRO A 155 -10.99 -14.26 -3.66
N THR A 156 -9.75 -14.01 -4.03
CA THR A 156 -8.61 -14.10 -3.12
C THR A 156 -8.52 -12.83 -2.27
N ALA A 157 -8.27 -12.98 -0.96
CA ALA A 157 -8.08 -11.84 -0.06
C ALA A 157 -6.83 -11.03 -0.45
N THR A 158 -6.94 -9.70 -0.43
CA THR A 158 -5.79 -8.82 -0.49
C THR A 158 -5.01 -8.98 0.82
N GLY A 159 -3.78 -9.46 0.72
CA GLY A 159 -2.91 -9.65 1.88
C GLY A 159 -2.34 -8.35 2.42
N LEU A 160 -1.54 -8.48 3.46
CA LEU A 160 -0.63 -7.43 3.90
C LEU A 160 0.58 -7.37 2.98
N GLY A 161 1.18 -6.19 2.82
CA GLY A 161 2.35 -5.96 1.97
C GLY A 161 1.97 -5.61 0.54
N VAL A 162 2.82 -6.02 -0.42
CA VAL A 162 2.69 -5.63 -1.82
C VAL A 162 1.49 -6.29 -2.47
N ILE A 163 0.56 -5.48 -2.95
CA ILE A 163 -0.64 -5.92 -3.69
C ILE A 163 -0.61 -5.49 -5.17
N GLY A 164 0.43 -4.78 -5.59
CA GLY A 164 0.62 -4.28 -6.95
C GLY A 164 1.83 -3.36 -7.05
N LEU A 165 2.02 -2.79 -8.23
CA LEU A 165 3.00 -1.72 -8.47
C LEU A 165 2.32 -0.51 -9.12
N TRP A 166 2.74 0.69 -8.70
CA TRP A 166 2.46 1.92 -9.41
C TRP A 166 3.27 2.00 -10.70
N VAL A 167 2.82 2.80 -11.67
CA VAL A 167 3.51 2.90 -12.98
C VAL A 167 4.92 3.49 -12.91
N ASN A 168 5.29 4.12 -11.80
CA ASN A 168 6.67 4.52 -11.53
C ASN A 168 7.50 3.41 -10.85
N GLY A 169 6.91 2.23 -10.68
CA GLY A 169 7.58 1.05 -10.14
C GLY A 169 7.64 0.97 -8.62
N THR A 170 7.06 1.92 -7.87
CA THR A 170 6.95 1.81 -6.42
C THR A 170 5.82 0.85 -6.02
N ALA A 171 5.90 0.28 -4.83
CA ALA A 171 4.93 -0.70 -4.39
C ALA A 171 3.57 -0.08 -4.01
N VAL A 172 2.49 -0.78 -4.37
CA VAL A 172 1.15 -0.60 -3.81
C VAL A 172 1.02 -1.56 -2.64
N PHE A 173 0.74 -1.05 -1.44
CA PHE A 173 0.43 -1.89 -0.29
C PHE A 173 -1.08 -1.92 -0.04
N GLY A 174 -1.54 -3.00 0.59
CA GLY A 174 -2.93 -3.14 1.01
C GLY A 174 -3.30 -2.17 2.13
N TRP A 175 -4.56 -2.19 2.50
CA TRP A 175 -5.18 -1.30 3.49
C TRP A 175 -4.68 -1.50 4.94
N GLY A 176 -4.03 -2.61 5.28
CA GLY A 176 -3.65 -2.96 6.64
C GLY A 176 -2.22 -2.59 7.01
N ASP A 177 -1.99 -2.21 8.28
CA ASP A 177 -0.65 -1.91 8.82
C ASP A 177 0.05 -3.13 9.44
N GLY A 178 -0.55 -4.31 9.37
CA GLY A 178 -0.02 -5.54 9.96
C GLY A 178 -0.26 -5.68 11.46
N GLN A 179 -0.79 -4.67 12.12
CA GLN A 179 -1.08 -4.70 13.56
C GLN A 179 -2.57 -4.78 13.83
N SER A 180 -2.90 -5.29 15.00
CA SER A 180 -4.26 -5.33 15.53
C SER A 180 -4.31 -4.84 16.96
N TRP A 181 -5.49 -4.44 17.39
CA TRP A 181 -5.69 -4.02 18.78
C TRP A 181 -5.26 -5.15 19.75
N GLN A 182 -4.31 -4.82 20.65
CA GLN A 182 -3.75 -5.75 21.64
C GLN A 182 -3.17 -7.04 21.05
N ASP A 183 -2.74 -6.99 19.80
CA ASP A 183 -2.20 -8.14 19.06
C ASP A 183 -3.14 -9.37 18.99
N GLN A 184 -4.44 -9.13 19.08
CA GLN A 184 -5.46 -10.19 19.07
C GLN A 184 -5.83 -10.66 17.65
N ARG A 185 -5.27 -10.04 16.60
CA ARG A 185 -5.53 -10.33 15.17
C ARG A 185 -7.01 -10.21 14.75
N ILE A 186 -7.79 -9.42 15.48
CA ILE A 186 -9.22 -9.21 15.22
C ILE A 186 -9.45 -7.76 14.79
N TRP A 187 -9.18 -6.78 15.63
CA TRP A 187 -9.33 -5.38 15.28
C TRP A 187 -8.06 -4.92 14.55
N ALA A 188 -8.01 -5.22 13.22
CA ALA A 188 -6.86 -4.92 12.37
C ALA A 188 -6.83 -3.43 12.03
N ASN A 189 -5.72 -2.77 12.31
CA ASN A 189 -5.54 -1.35 12.01
C ASN A 189 -5.57 -1.10 10.49
N LEU A 190 -6.11 0.05 10.09
CA LEU A 190 -5.97 0.56 8.73
C LEU A 190 -4.69 1.39 8.63
N ALA A 191 -3.81 1.05 7.70
CA ALA A 191 -2.50 1.67 7.55
C ALA A 191 -2.57 3.20 7.33
N PRO A 192 -3.41 3.76 6.43
CA PRO A 192 -3.48 5.21 6.25
C PRO A 192 -3.85 5.98 7.52
N ALA A 193 -4.53 5.34 8.48
CA ALA A 193 -4.87 5.94 9.76
C ALA A 193 -3.79 5.70 10.83
N ALA A 194 -3.31 4.47 10.94
CA ALA A 194 -2.38 4.07 11.99
C ALA A 194 -0.95 4.56 11.72
N GLU A 195 -0.55 4.63 10.46
CA GLU A 195 0.79 5.00 10.01
C GLU A 195 0.88 6.45 9.48
N ALA A 196 -0.21 7.24 9.57
CA ALA A 196 -0.27 8.62 9.08
C ALA A 196 0.90 9.51 9.57
N TYR A 197 1.44 9.19 10.75
CA TYR A 197 2.59 9.90 11.31
C TYR A 197 3.87 9.67 10.50
N ASP A 198 4.08 8.47 9.99
CA ASP A 198 5.29 8.07 9.27
C ASP A 198 5.22 8.37 7.76
N MET A 199 4.05 8.79 7.25
CA MET A 199 3.88 9.16 5.85
C MET A 199 4.60 10.46 5.52
N ASP A 200 5.14 10.54 4.31
CA ASP A 200 5.74 11.74 3.73
C ASP A 200 4.68 12.65 3.05
N LEU A 201 5.15 13.65 2.29
CA LEU A 201 4.29 14.58 1.55
C LEU A 201 3.55 13.92 0.38
N CYS A 202 4.01 12.75 -0.08
CA CYS A 202 3.43 11.96 -1.16
C CYS A 202 2.54 10.81 -0.66
N PRO A 203 1.96 10.84 0.54
CA PRO A 203 1.43 9.78 1.41
C PRO A 203 2.08 8.41 1.22
N GLY A 204 3.42 8.38 1.20
CA GLY A 204 4.22 7.17 1.14
C GLY A 204 5.21 7.09 2.29
N HIS A 205 5.74 5.91 2.52
CA HIS A 205 6.81 5.69 3.48
C HIS A 205 7.59 4.40 3.17
N SER A 206 8.66 4.17 3.91
CA SER A 206 9.49 3.00 3.70
C SER A 206 9.44 2.07 4.91
N ALA A 207 8.99 0.84 4.71
CA ALA A 207 9.09 -0.24 5.67
C ALA A 207 10.12 -1.26 5.18
N MET A 208 11.16 -1.54 6.00
CA MET A 208 12.27 -2.44 5.65
C MET A 208 12.93 -2.12 4.30
N GLY A 209 13.04 -0.84 4.00
CA GLY A 209 13.60 -0.35 2.74
C GLY A 209 12.63 -0.28 1.56
N ASN A 210 11.46 -0.91 1.64
CA ASN A 210 10.46 -0.85 0.57
C ASN A 210 9.62 0.42 0.69
N TYR A 211 9.82 1.38 -0.22
CA TYR A 211 8.98 2.56 -0.31
C TYR A 211 7.64 2.23 -0.99
N HIS A 212 6.54 2.58 -0.34
CA HIS A 212 5.20 2.20 -0.77
C HIS A 212 4.12 3.20 -0.34
N HIS A 213 2.93 3.04 -0.91
CA HIS A 213 1.72 3.80 -0.57
C HIS A 213 0.59 2.83 -0.22
N HIS A 214 -0.20 3.18 0.79
CA HIS A 214 -1.43 2.48 1.18
C HIS A 214 -2.70 3.16 0.65
N SER A 215 -2.57 4.33 0.06
CA SER A 215 -3.68 5.15 -0.43
C SER A 215 -3.27 5.94 -1.67
N HIS A 216 -4.05 6.94 -2.05
CA HIS A 216 -3.81 7.74 -3.24
C HIS A 216 -2.44 8.43 -3.24
N PRO A 217 -1.55 8.12 -4.22
CA PRO A 217 -0.20 8.67 -4.30
C PRO A 217 -0.21 10.05 -4.98
N VAL A 218 -0.37 11.13 -4.20
CA VAL A 218 -0.55 12.48 -4.76
C VAL A 218 0.59 12.93 -5.67
N CYS A 219 1.84 12.56 -5.36
CA CYS A 219 2.98 12.93 -6.21
C CYS A 219 2.99 12.17 -7.54
N LEU A 220 2.44 10.96 -7.58
CA LEU A 220 2.24 10.24 -8.84
C LEU A 220 1.10 10.88 -9.64
N ALA A 221 0.03 11.32 -8.97
CA ALA A 221 -1.04 12.07 -9.63
C ALA A 221 -0.49 13.33 -10.32
N ASP A 222 0.36 14.08 -9.63
CA ASP A 222 1.05 15.26 -10.20
C ASP A 222 1.93 14.86 -11.40
N GLN A 223 2.68 13.76 -11.34
CA GLN A 223 3.51 13.25 -12.45
C GLN A 223 2.68 12.83 -13.67
N LEU A 224 1.47 12.36 -13.46
CA LEU A 224 0.55 11.91 -14.51
C LEU A 224 -0.39 13.04 -15.00
N ASP A 225 -0.20 14.29 -14.53
CA ASP A 225 -1.05 15.44 -14.84
C ASP A 225 -2.54 15.19 -14.55
N ASP A 226 -2.86 14.39 -13.52
CA ASP A 226 -4.25 14.07 -13.16
C ASP A 226 -4.90 15.19 -12.35
N ALA A 227 -5.44 16.18 -13.06
CA ALA A 227 -6.12 17.33 -12.47
C ALA A 227 -7.62 17.11 -12.20
N GLY A 228 -8.15 15.90 -12.43
CA GLY A 228 -9.56 15.58 -12.23
C GLY A 228 -10.52 16.21 -13.27
N MET A 229 -10.01 16.53 -14.45
CA MET A 229 -10.78 17.13 -15.55
C MET A 229 -11.41 16.07 -16.48
N THR A 230 -11.01 14.84 -16.33
CA THR A 230 -11.48 13.66 -17.10
C THR A 230 -11.33 12.44 -16.22
N HIS A 231 -11.70 11.27 -16.74
CA HIS A 231 -11.33 10.01 -16.10
C HIS A 231 -9.81 9.95 -15.85
N SER A 232 -9.43 9.57 -14.64
CA SER A 232 -8.03 9.43 -14.24
C SER A 232 -7.28 8.45 -15.13
N PRO A 233 -5.99 8.68 -15.40
CA PRO A 233 -5.14 7.71 -16.07
C PRO A 233 -4.90 6.46 -15.20
N ILE A 234 -4.23 5.45 -15.79
CA ILE A 234 -3.75 4.28 -15.06
C ILE A 234 -2.60 4.71 -14.16
N TYR A 235 -2.73 4.46 -12.86
CA TYR A 235 -1.73 4.73 -11.85
C TYR A 235 -0.86 3.52 -11.54
N GLY A 236 -1.38 2.30 -11.77
CA GLY A 236 -0.68 1.07 -11.46
C GLY A 236 -1.43 -0.18 -11.91
N PHE A 237 -0.90 -1.31 -11.49
CA PHE A 237 -1.52 -2.62 -11.71
C PHE A 237 -1.46 -3.45 -10.44
N ALA A 238 -2.59 -4.07 -10.09
CA ALA A 238 -2.66 -5.05 -9.01
C ALA A 238 -2.11 -6.41 -9.47
N ILE A 239 -1.79 -7.28 -8.52
CA ILE A 239 -1.13 -8.57 -8.82
C ILE A 239 -2.00 -9.53 -9.63
N ASP A 240 -3.32 -9.32 -9.68
CA ASP A 240 -4.25 -10.02 -10.57
C ASP A 240 -4.26 -9.46 -12.01
N GLY A 241 -3.38 -8.48 -12.31
CA GLY A 241 -3.26 -7.84 -13.62
C GLY A 241 -4.29 -6.74 -13.89
N VAL A 242 -5.23 -6.50 -12.97
CA VAL A 242 -6.23 -5.44 -13.11
C VAL A 242 -5.57 -4.08 -12.95
N ALA A 243 -5.88 -3.15 -13.86
CA ALA A 243 -5.38 -1.78 -13.77
C ALA A 243 -5.99 -1.04 -12.55
N ILE A 244 -5.19 -0.17 -11.96
CA ILE A 244 -5.60 0.75 -10.90
C ILE A 244 -5.61 2.15 -11.50
N ALA A 245 -6.77 2.78 -11.62
CA ALA A 245 -6.92 4.16 -12.05
C ALA A 245 -6.83 5.12 -10.85
N GLY A 246 -6.57 6.40 -11.10
CA GLY A 246 -6.71 7.44 -10.10
C GLY A 246 -8.16 7.64 -9.67
N PRO A 247 -8.48 8.68 -8.87
CA PRO A 247 -9.76 8.76 -8.16
C PRO A 247 -10.93 9.30 -9.00
N TRP A 248 -10.71 9.78 -10.21
CA TRP A 248 -11.74 10.44 -11.00
C TRP A 248 -12.31 9.52 -12.09
N VAL A 249 -13.63 9.45 -12.17
CA VAL A 249 -14.33 8.73 -13.26
C VAL A 249 -14.78 9.64 -14.37
N ASP A 250 -14.87 10.97 -14.11
CA ASP A 250 -15.18 12.02 -15.08
C ASP A 250 -14.79 13.39 -14.49
N ASP A 251 -15.01 14.48 -15.22
CA ASP A 251 -14.75 15.87 -14.81
C ASP A 251 -15.36 16.17 -13.43
N GLY A 252 -14.50 16.33 -12.44
CA GLY A 252 -14.87 16.61 -11.05
C GLY A 252 -15.66 15.49 -10.34
N LEU A 253 -15.83 14.32 -10.95
CA LEU A 253 -16.59 13.20 -10.38
C LEU A 253 -15.67 12.12 -9.82
N LEU A 254 -15.65 12.00 -8.48
CA LEU A 254 -14.86 10.98 -7.79
C LEU A 254 -15.52 9.60 -7.89
N ALA A 255 -14.68 8.57 -8.05
CA ALA A 255 -15.06 7.18 -7.81
C ALA A 255 -15.55 7.02 -6.36
N ARG A 256 -16.68 6.33 -6.19
CA ARG A 256 -17.39 6.22 -4.91
C ARG A 256 -17.33 4.81 -4.36
N SER A 257 -16.60 4.64 -3.26
CA SER A 257 -16.58 3.38 -2.52
C SER A 257 -17.97 3.02 -1.99
N SER A 258 -18.33 1.75 -2.11
CA SER A 258 -19.54 1.18 -1.52
C SER A 258 -19.32 0.60 -0.10
N TRP A 259 -18.15 0.80 0.46
CA TRP A 259 -17.85 0.45 1.84
C TRP A 259 -18.27 1.56 2.80
N LYS A 260 -18.91 1.18 3.90
CA LYS A 260 -19.43 2.08 4.93
C LYS A 260 -18.91 1.73 6.30
N VAL A 261 -18.78 2.75 7.13
CA VAL A 261 -18.44 2.59 8.55
C VAL A 261 -19.67 2.10 9.32
N ARG A 262 -19.48 1.13 10.22
CA ARG A 262 -20.49 0.66 11.16
C ARG A 262 -20.94 1.78 12.09
N ASP A 263 -22.22 1.81 12.40
CA ASP A 263 -22.77 2.76 13.36
C ASP A 263 -22.74 2.15 14.77
N TYR A 264 -21.71 2.51 15.53
CA TYR A 264 -21.57 2.13 16.92
C TYR A 264 -22.28 3.08 17.89
N GLU A 265 -22.69 4.28 17.42
CA GLU A 265 -23.25 5.29 18.32
C GLU A 265 -24.75 5.07 18.56
N ASP A 266 -25.47 4.50 17.61
CA ASP A 266 -26.86 4.10 17.79
C ASP A 266 -26.96 2.65 18.36
N PRO A 267 -27.39 2.47 19.63
CA PRO A 267 -27.60 1.13 20.18
C PRO A 267 -28.62 0.27 19.43
N GLY A 268 -29.49 0.91 18.62
CA GLY A 268 -30.48 0.21 17.78
C GLY A 268 -29.97 -0.17 16.39
N SER A 269 -28.77 0.26 16.02
CA SER A 269 -28.18 -0.02 14.71
C SER A 269 -27.92 -1.50 14.50
N SER A 270 -28.29 -2.04 13.34
CA SER A 270 -27.99 -3.41 12.93
C SER A 270 -26.48 -3.67 12.74
N THR A 271 -25.69 -2.60 12.57
CA THR A 271 -24.23 -2.69 12.45
C THR A 271 -23.49 -2.31 13.74
N GLY A 272 -24.20 -1.87 14.78
CA GLY A 272 -23.65 -1.58 16.10
C GLY A 272 -23.51 -2.83 16.96
N CYS A 273 -23.16 -2.63 18.24
CA CYS A 273 -23.01 -3.72 19.23
C CYS A 273 -24.02 -3.61 20.39
N GLY A 274 -25.14 -2.89 20.22
CA GLY A 274 -26.20 -2.75 21.23
C GLY A 274 -25.89 -1.75 22.36
N SER A 275 -24.69 -1.15 22.39
CA SER A 275 -24.29 -0.12 23.33
C SER A 275 -23.45 0.96 22.62
N ALA A 276 -23.75 2.21 22.88
CA ALA A 276 -23.10 3.32 22.20
C ALA A 276 -21.56 3.34 22.40
N GLY A 277 -20.84 3.43 21.32
CA GLY A 277 -19.37 3.52 21.28
C GLY A 277 -18.63 2.21 21.57
N GLU A 278 -19.32 1.10 21.81
CA GLU A 278 -18.70 -0.18 22.17
C GLU A 278 -18.38 -1.06 20.96
N ARG A 279 -17.18 -1.69 20.97
CA ARG A 279 -16.73 -2.71 19.99
C ARG A 279 -16.72 -4.10 20.66
N THR A 280 -17.90 -4.58 21.03
CA THR A 280 -18.10 -5.86 21.73
C THR A 280 -18.66 -6.95 20.84
N CYS A 281 -18.82 -6.65 19.53
CA CYS A 281 -19.37 -7.58 18.56
C CYS A 281 -18.70 -7.41 17.19
N LEU A 282 -18.69 -8.48 16.41
CA LEU A 282 -18.30 -8.49 15.00
C LEU A 282 -19.52 -8.65 14.11
N LEU A 283 -19.49 -8.18 12.88
CA LEU A 283 -20.44 -8.61 11.87
C LEU A 283 -20.20 -10.10 11.57
N VAL A 284 -21.26 -10.86 11.40
CA VAL A 284 -21.16 -12.25 10.95
C VAL A 284 -20.56 -12.30 9.54
N ASP A 285 -20.89 -11.29 8.75
CA ASP A 285 -20.40 -11.13 7.40
C ASP A 285 -20.33 -9.64 7.08
N GLN A 286 -19.15 -9.14 6.68
CA GLN A 286 -18.98 -7.74 6.28
C GLN A 286 -19.60 -7.44 4.89
N MET A 287 -19.88 -8.47 4.10
CA MET A 287 -20.53 -8.37 2.79
C MET A 287 -22.05 -8.49 2.87
N ASP A 288 -22.58 -9.00 3.98
CA ASP A 288 -24.03 -9.18 4.20
C ASP A 288 -24.41 -8.84 5.65
N VAL A 289 -24.68 -7.58 5.90
CA VAL A 289 -25.08 -7.09 7.23
C VAL A 289 -26.41 -7.65 7.73
N ALA A 290 -27.26 -8.23 6.84
CA ALA A 290 -28.51 -8.84 7.23
C ALA A 290 -28.29 -10.11 8.08
N ARG A 291 -27.09 -10.70 8.05
CA ARG A 291 -26.69 -11.81 8.93
C ARG A 291 -26.47 -11.37 10.37
N GLY A 292 -26.46 -10.08 10.63
CA GLY A 292 -26.37 -9.51 11.97
C GLY A 292 -24.95 -9.55 12.57
N THR A 293 -24.91 -9.44 13.89
CA THR A 293 -23.65 -9.39 14.66
C THR A 293 -23.52 -10.60 15.59
N VAL A 294 -22.29 -10.94 15.94
CA VAL A 294 -21.94 -11.97 16.91
C VAL A 294 -21.07 -11.34 18.02
N PRO A 295 -21.35 -11.61 19.30
CA PRO A 295 -20.49 -11.16 20.40
C PRO A 295 -19.05 -11.67 20.23
N THR A 296 -18.07 -10.88 20.68
CA THR A 296 -16.67 -11.28 20.70
C THR A 296 -16.05 -11.03 22.07
N ASP A 297 -15.24 -11.98 22.54
CA ASP A 297 -14.42 -11.81 23.75
C ASP A 297 -13.22 -10.89 23.51
N ALA A 298 -12.82 -10.73 22.25
CA ALA A 298 -11.79 -9.79 21.83
C ALA A 298 -12.38 -8.39 21.66
N ILE A 299 -12.60 -7.71 22.77
CA ILE A 299 -13.22 -6.39 22.82
C ILE A 299 -12.25 -5.33 22.24
N GLY A 300 -12.73 -4.57 21.27
CA GLY A 300 -12.00 -3.42 20.72
C GLY A 300 -12.07 -2.18 21.63
N PRO A 301 -11.23 -1.15 21.35
CA PRO A 301 -11.33 0.10 22.10
C PRO A 301 -12.66 0.80 21.78
N ARG A 302 -13.20 1.53 22.73
CA ARG A 302 -14.36 2.41 22.48
C ARG A 302 -14.04 3.43 21.38
N THR A 303 -15.06 3.85 20.64
CA THR A 303 -14.93 4.81 19.53
C THR A 303 -14.44 6.21 19.98
N ASP A 304 -14.62 6.56 21.26
CA ASP A 304 -14.16 7.81 21.88
C ASP A 304 -12.82 7.67 22.63
N ALA A 305 -12.26 6.45 22.68
CA ALA A 305 -11.06 6.19 23.45
C ALA A 305 -9.83 6.87 22.85
N VAL A 306 -9.10 7.62 23.68
CA VAL A 306 -7.79 8.15 23.33
C VAL A 306 -6.75 7.05 23.50
N ARG A 307 -5.93 6.86 22.49
CA ARG A 307 -4.90 5.80 22.41
C ARG A 307 -3.57 6.38 21.97
N GLN A 308 -2.52 5.63 22.12
CA GLN A 308 -1.19 5.94 21.65
C GLN A 308 -0.74 4.85 20.68
N SER A 309 -0.22 5.25 19.50
CA SER A 309 0.40 4.36 18.53
C SER A 309 1.76 3.85 19.04
N GLN A 310 2.35 2.86 18.36
CA GLN A 310 3.71 2.41 18.67
C GLN A 310 4.75 3.54 18.53
N SER A 311 4.59 4.42 17.55
CA SER A 311 5.44 5.60 17.37
C SER A 311 5.20 6.70 18.42
N GLY A 312 4.30 6.48 19.39
CA GLY A 312 4.03 7.38 20.48
C GLY A 312 3.02 8.49 20.19
N ASN A 313 2.34 8.44 19.04
CA ASN A 313 1.35 9.44 18.66
C ASN A 313 0.00 9.17 19.32
N THR A 314 -0.65 10.22 19.78
CA THR A 314 -1.97 10.14 20.38
C THR A 314 -3.05 10.25 19.31
N PHE A 315 -4.02 9.35 19.31
CA PHE A 315 -5.17 9.36 18.42
C PHE A 315 -6.46 8.97 19.15
N VAL A 316 -7.59 9.25 18.52
CA VAL A 316 -8.91 8.76 18.97
C VAL A 316 -9.28 7.55 18.12
N ALA A 317 -9.60 6.43 18.74
CA ALA A 317 -9.99 5.18 18.05
C ALA A 317 -11.40 5.27 17.45
N ARG A 318 -11.66 6.31 16.62
CA ARG A 318 -12.97 6.55 16.02
C ARG A 318 -13.44 5.35 15.21
N ALA A 319 -14.73 5.21 15.00
CA ALA A 319 -15.27 4.29 14.02
C ALA A 319 -14.62 4.53 12.64
N GLY A 320 -14.24 3.45 11.96
CA GLY A 320 -13.46 3.49 10.73
C GLY A 320 -11.94 3.35 10.90
N TRP A 321 -11.42 3.19 12.14
CA TRP A 321 -10.00 2.97 12.42
C TRP A 321 -9.54 1.53 12.11
N PHE A 322 -10.44 0.56 12.30
CA PHE A 322 -10.13 -0.85 12.11
C PHE A 322 -10.88 -1.41 10.91
N MET A 323 -10.33 -2.47 10.28
CA MET A 323 -11.01 -3.18 9.20
C MET A 323 -12.41 -3.64 9.62
N GLN A 324 -12.59 -4.11 10.85
CA GLN A 324 -13.86 -4.61 11.39
C GLN A 324 -14.91 -3.52 11.65
N ASP A 325 -14.52 -2.26 11.49
CA ASP A 325 -15.44 -1.12 11.52
C ASP A 325 -16.19 -0.93 10.19
N TRP A 326 -15.83 -1.67 9.14
CA TRP A 326 -16.35 -1.45 7.79
C TRP A 326 -17.24 -2.61 7.35
N PHE A 327 -18.16 -2.30 6.45
CA PHE A 327 -18.97 -3.27 5.75
C PHE A 327 -19.28 -2.79 4.34
N PHE A 328 -19.53 -3.73 3.43
CA PHE A 328 -19.97 -3.43 2.08
C PHE A 328 -21.47 -3.18 2.07
N ASP A 329 -21.89 -2.05 1.51
CA ASP A 329 -23.30 -1.71 1.30
C ASP A 329 -23.62 -1.80 -0.21
N GLY A 330 -24.04 -2.97 -0.64
CA GLY A 330 -24.36 -3.24 -2.05
C GLY A 330 -25.46 -2.33 -2.63
N SER A 331 -26.19 -1.56 -1.80
CA SER A 331 -27.13 -0.56 -2.30
C SER A 331 -26.45 0.70 -2.86
N LEU A 332 -25.17 0.86 -2.59
CA LEU A 332 -24.33 1.94 -3.13
C LEU A 332 -23.66 1.56 -4.44
N ASP A 333 -23.53 0.27 -4.72
CA ASP A 333 -23.17 -0.25 -6.04
C ASP A 333 -24.43 -0.26 -6.93
N ASP A 334 -24.87 0.95 -7.30
CA ASP A 334 -26.15 1.22 -7.94
C ASP A 334 -26.06 1.26 -9.48
N GLY A 335 -24.89 0.88 -10.03
CA GLY A 335 -24.63 0.84 -11.47
C GLY A 335 -24.40 2.22 -12.10
N THR A 336 -24.23 3.26 -11.28
CA THR A 336 -23.77 4.56 -11.79
C THR A 336 -22.27 4.50 -12.12
N PRO A 337 -21.76 5.36 -13.02
CA PRO A 337 -20.34 5.31 -13.43
C PRO A 337 -19.35 5.46 -12.29
N GLU A 338 -19.71 6.18 -11.23
CA GLU A 338 -18.84 6.39 -10.08
C GLU A 338 -18.92 5.28 -9.03
N ALA A 339 -19.93 4.41 -9.06
CA ALA A 339 -20.12 3.36 -8.06
C ALA A 339 -19.10 2.24 -8.24
N LEU A 340 -18.46 1.84 -7.14
CA LEU A 340 -17.50 0.75 -7.09
C LEU A 340 -18.09 -0.44 -6.34
N ASP A 341 -17.75 -1.64 -6.80
CA ASP A 341 -18.13 -2.91 -6.18
C ASP A 341 -17.35 -3.21 -4.89
N GLU A 342 -17.50 -4.43 -4.37
CA GLU A 342 -16.82 -4.90 -3.16
C GLU A 342 -15.30 -4.96 -3.28
N HIS A 343 -14.78 -5.08 -4.50
CA HIS A 343 -13.36 -5.11 -4.80
C HIS A 343 -12.76 -3.71 -5.02
N ASN A 344 -13.58 -2.65 -4.91
CA ASN A 344 -13.21 -1.26 -5.19
C ASN A 344 -12.92 -0.99 -6.67
N GLY A 345 -13.63 -1.67 -7.55
CA GLY A 345 -13.53 -1.55 -8.99
C GLY A 345 -14.88 -1.49 -9.68
N HIS A 346 -14.86 -1.31 -10.98
CA HIS A 346 -16.03 -1.37 -11.84
C HIS A 346 -15.66 -1.67 -13.30
N LEU A 347 -16.64 -2.07 -14.09
CA LEU A 347 -16.51 -2.14 -15.54
C LEU A 347 -16.81 -0.76 -16.14
N GLY A 348 -15.82 -0.14 -16.76
CA GLY A 348 -15.96 1.20 -17.29
C GLY A 348 -14.94 1.55 -18.38
N PRO A 349 -15.01 2.78 -18.94
CA PRO A 349 -13.99 3.28 -19.85
C PRO A 349 -12.68 3.50 -19.08
N LEU A 350 -11.56 3.18 -19.70
CA LEU A 350 -10.24 3.41 -19.14
C LEU A 350 -9.39 4.16 -20.18
N PRO A 351 -8.74 5.29 -19.84
CA PRO A 351 -7.93 6.05 -20.78
C PRO A 351 -6.87 5.20 -21.46
N GLY A 352 -6.77 5.33 -22.81
CA GLY A 352 -5.85 4.54 -23.60
C GLY A 352 -6.34 3.12 -23.97
N VAL A 353 -7.51 2.71 -23.50
CA VAL A 353 -8.14 1.42 -23.82
C VAL A 353 -9.44 1.68 -24.57
N THR A 354 -9.67 0.98 -25.70
CA THR A 354 -10.85 1.21 -26.56
C THR A 354 -12.11 0.51 -26.08
N GLU A 355 -11.96 -0.55 -25.29
CA GLU A 355 -13.06 -1.34 -24.75
C GLU A 355 -13.29 -1.03 -23.28
N GLN A 356 -14.53 -1.21 -22.82
CA GLN A 356 -14.80 -1.15 -21.39
C GLN A 356 -14.02 -2.28 -20.71
N THR A 357 -13.28 -1.92 -19.67
CA THR A 357 -12.39 -2.82 -18.96
C THR A 357 -12.65 -2.71 -17.47
N TYR A 358 -12.68 -3.84 -16.78
CA TYR A 358 -12.73 -3.80 -15.33
C TYR A 358 -11.44 -3.20 -14.77
N HIS A 359 -11.54 -2.25 -13.86
CA HIS A 359 -10.42 -1.60 -13.21
C HIS A 359 -10.77 -1.13 -11.81
N TYR A 360 -9.76 -1.07 -10.94
CA TYR A 360 -9.82 -0.49 -9.61
C TYR A 360 -9.62 1.02 -9.66
N HIS A 361 -10.03 1.69 -8.60
CA HIS A 361 -9.73 3.11 -8.39
C HIS A 361 -9.04 3.34 -7.05
N THR A 362 -8.09 4.30 -7.01
CA THR A 362 -7.80 4.93 -5.73
C THR A 362 -9.05 5.67 -5.27
N THR A 363 -9.50 5.47 -4.03
CA THR A 363 -10.74 6.07 -3.55
C THR A 363 -10.51 7.26 -2.65
N ARG A 364 -11.19 8.35 -2.98
CA ARG A 364 -11.21 9.58 -2.20
C ARG A 364 -12.66 10.06 -2.05
N ARG A 365 -12.92 10.89 -1.08
CA ARG A 365 -14.23 11.49 -0.86
C ARG A 365 -14.12 12.95 -0.43
N THR A 366 -15.13 13.73 -0.71
CA THR A 366 -15.24 15.07 -0.15
C THR A 366 -15.58 14.99 1.34
N GLY A 367 -14.68 15.46 2.16
CA GLY A 367 -14.82 15.56 3.60
C GLY A 367 -15.43 16.89 4.04
N PRO A 368 -15.51 17.13 5.36
CA PRO A 368 -15.96 18.40 5.91
C PRO A 368 -15.17 19.58 5.36
N GLY A 369 -15.86 20.66 5.02
CA GLY A 369 -15.22 21.86 4.47
C GLY A 369 -14.82 21.76 2.99
N GLY A 370 -15.23 20.68 2.29
CA GLY A 370 -14.92 20.48 0.86
C GLY A 370 -13.52 19.92 0.60
N VAL A 371 -12.77 19.54 1.64
CA VAL A 371 -11.45 18.93 1.49
C VAL A 371 -11.59 17.49 1.00
N VAL A 372 -10.83 17.11 -0.02
CA VAL A 372 -10.81 15.73 -0.52
C VAL A 372 -9.85 14.90 0.34
N VAL A 373 -10.37 13.81 0.90
CA VAL A 373 -9.64 12.90 1.79
C VAL A 373 -9.74 11.46 1.29
N ASP A 374 -8.77 10.64 1.63
CA ASP A 374 -8.79 9.23 1.27
C ASP A 374 -9.98 8.49 1.88
N ALA A 375 -10.49 7.50 1.18
CA ALA A 375 -11.65 6.70 1.57
C ALA A 375 -11.33 5.21 1.48
N PHE A 376 -11.74 4.46 2.52
CA PHE A 376 -11.62 3.00 2.50
C PHE A 376 -12.39 2.39 1.32
N PRO A 377 -11.86 1.40 0.61
CA PRO A 377 -10.64 0.62 0.89
C PRO A 377 -9.33 1.17 0.29
N TYR A 378 -9.29 2.40 -0.11
CA TYR A 378 -8.16 3.20 -0.57
C TYR A 378 -7.68 2.90 -1.99
N VAL A 379 -7.43 1.63 -2.35
CA VAL A 379 -6.92 1.22 -3.67
C VAL A 379 -7.66 -0.03 -4.15
N VAL A 380 -7.35 -1.20 -3.62
CA VAL A 380 -8.03 -2.47 -3.90
C VAL A 380 -8.83 -2.87 -2.67
N GLY A 381 -9.99 -3.46 -2.87
CA GLY A 381 -10.84 -3.95 -1.78
C GLY A 381 -10.19 -5.05 -0.93
N PRO A 382 -10.91 -5.58 0.06
CA PRO A 382 -10.41 -6.69 0.87
C PRO A 382 -10.14 -7.97 0.09
N THR A 383 -10.64 -8.05 -1.15
CA THR A 383 -10.40 -9.16 -2.08
C THR A 383 -10.12 -8.64 -3.49
N TYR A 384 -9.35 -9.40 -4.27
CA TYR A 384 -9.14 -9.13 -5.68
C TYR A 384 -10.36 -9.57 -6.50
N HIS A 385 -10.61 -8.86 -7.60
CA HIS A 385 -11.63 -9.25 -8.60
C HIS A 385 -11.13 -10.38 -9.49
N GLY A 386 -9.88 -10.30 -9.91
CA GLY A 386 -9.26 -11.25 -10.83
C GLY A 386 -8.61 -12.43 -10.11
N GLU A 387 -8.36 -13.48 -10.87
CA GLU A 387 -7.51 -14.58 -10.42
C GLU A 387 -6.08 -14.07 -10.19
N VAL A 388 -5.57 -14.29 -8.98
CA VAL A 388 -4.18 -13.97 -8.65
C VAL A 388 -3.31 -15.06 -9.22
N SER A 389 -2.51 -14.74 -10.24
CA SER A 389 -1.51 -15.68 -10.75
C SER A 389 -0.39 -15.89 -9.70
N ALA A 390 0.24 -17.06 -9.71
CA ALA A 390 1.31 -17.41 -8.79
C ALA A 390 2.59 -16.54 -8.92
N VAL A 391 2.54 -15.49 -9.74
CA VAL A 391 3.68 -14.66 -10.11
C VAL A 391 3.34 -13.20 -9.80
N GLY A 392 3.41 -12.82 -8.54
CA GLY A 392 3.31 -11.43 -8.11
C GLY A 392 4.66 -10.73 -8.11
N PRO A 393 4.71 -9.42 -7.81
CA PRO A 393 5.97 -8.72 -7.59
C PRO A 393 6.69 -9.34 -6.40
N VAL A 394 7.79 -10.04 -6.68
CA VAL A 394 8.67 -10.64 -5.69
C VAL A 394 10.12 -10.22 -5.97
N PRO A 395 10.92 -9.91 -4.97
CA PRO A 395 12.34 -9.66 -5.19
C PRO A 395 13.01 -10.86 -5.86
N GLY A 396 13.44 -10.73 -7.10
CA GLY A 396 14.22 -11.74 -7.83
C GLY A 396 13.51 -13.04 -8.21
N GLY A 397 12.14 -13.05 -8.28
CA GLY A 397 11.37 -14.24 -8.60
C GLY A 397 10.65 -14.16 -9.93
N GLY A 398 11.16 -14.88 -10.95
CA GLY A 398 10.47 -15.10 -12.23
C GLY A 398 9.39 -16.18 -12.18
N PRO A 399 8.58 -16.36 -13.29
CA PRO A 399 7.55 -17.38 -13.39
C PRO A 399 8.11 -18.79 -13.13
N GLY A 400 7.48 -19.53 -12.25
CA GLY A 400 7.91 -20.88 -11.83
C GLY A 400 8.56 -20.93 -10.44
N ALA A 401 8.81 -19.79 -9.77
CA ALA A 401 9.38 -19.76 -8.42
C ALA A 401 8.33 -19.90 -7.31
N GLY A 402 7.03 -19.91 -7.62
CA GLY A 402 5.95 -20.04 -6.66
C GLY A 402 4.81 -20.91 -7.18
N GLY A 403 4.63 -22.08 -6.61
CA GLY A 403 3.37 -22.84 -6.76
C GLY A 403 2.22 -22.20 -5.99
N PRO A 404 0.95 -22.56 -6.26
CA PRO A 404 -0.21 -22.06 -5.54
C PRO A 404 -0.08 -22.40 -4.07
N GLY A 405 0.18 -21.38 -3.23
CA GLY A 405 0.46 -21.50 -1.81
C GLY A 405 1.71 -20.78 -1.33
N ALA A 406 2.53 -20.24 -2.24
CA ALA A 406 3.62 -19.35 -1.89
C ALA A 406 3.13 -17.90 -1.74
N GLY A 407 2.17 -17.69 -0.83
CA GLY A 407 2.15 -16.44 -0.10
C GLY A 407 3.44 -16.41 0.71
N GLY A 408 4.54 -15.91 0.09
CA GLY A 408 5.74 -15.61 0.86
C GLY A 408 5.33 -14.74 2.02
N PRO A 409 5.92 -14.85 3.22
CA PRO A 409 5.59 -14.03 4.35
C PRO A 409 5.82 -12.59 3.91
N GLY A 410 4.71 -11.91 3.59
CA GLY A 410 4.72 -10.47 3.39
C GLY A 410 5.38 -9.89 4.61
N ALA A 411 6.35 -9.03 4.39
CA ALA A 411 7.14 -8.39 5.40
C ALA A 411 6.26 -7.94 6.57
N GLY A 412 6.36 -8.62 7.73
CA GLY A 412 5.75 -8.24 8.98
C GLY A 412 4.75 -9.19 9.61
N GLY A 413 4.28 -10.25 8.94
CA GLY A 413 3.51 -11.31 9.59
C GLY A 413 4.48 -12.26 10.33
N PRO A 414 4.04 -12.88 11.46
CA PRO A 414 4.83 -13.93 12.07
C PRO A 414 5.03 -15.03 11.02
N ALA A 415 6.28 -15.46 10.85
CA ALA A 415 6.64 -16.51 9.92
C ALA A 415 5.68 -17.69 10.04
N ASP A 416 5.20 -18.21 8.92
CA ASP A 416 4.48 -19.49 8.93
C ASP A 416 5.43 -20.58 9.40
N LEU A 417 5.36 -20.85 10.68
CA LEU A 417 6.26 -21.83 11.33
C LEU A 417 6.13 -23.23 10.72
N ALA A 418 5.02 -23.55 10.06
CA ALA A 418 4.88 -24.83 9.37
C ALA A 418 5.73 -24.86 8.09
N ALA A 419 5.69 -23.77 7.29
CA ALA A 419 6.52 -23.63 6.11
C ALA A 419 8.02 -23.53 6.46
N VAL A 420 8.36 -22.83 7.55
CA VAL A 420 9.74 -22.75 8.05
C VAL A 420 10.23 -24.12 8.50
N ALA A 421 9.42 -24.88 9.23
CA ALA A 421 9.77 -26.23 9.70
C ALA A 421 10.00 -27.18 8.51
N GLU A 422 9.14 -27.12 7.50
CA GLU A 422 9.29 -27.91 6.26
C GLU A 422 10.58 -27.54 5.51
N ALA A 423 10.83 -26.24 5.31
CA ALA A 423 12.04 -25.75 4.64
C ALA A 423 13.34 -26.12 5.35
N LEU A 424 13.31 -26.24 6.68
CA LEU A 424 14.45 -26.68 7.51
C LEU A 424 14.53 -28.20 7.67
N GLY A 425 13.53 -28.95 7.20
CA GLY A 425 13.46 -30.41 7.36
C GLY A 425 13.24 -30.85 8.82
N VAL A 426 12.63 -30.01 9.66
CA VAL A 426 12.31 -30.29 11.07
C VAL A 426 10.79 -30.36 11.28
N THR A 427 10.36 -30.91 12.41
CA THR A 427 8.92 -30.88 12.73
C THR A 427 8.50 -29.51 13.26
N LEU A 428 7.26 -29.11 13.01
CA LEU A 428 6.70 -27.86 13.51
C LEU A 428 6.80 -27.75 15.05
N ASP A 429 6.58 -28.87 15.76
CA ASP A 429 6.66 -28.91 17.21
C ASP A 429 8.09 -28.74 17.71
N ALA A 430 9.08 -29.34 17.02
CA ALA A 430 10.48 -29.14 17.32
C ALA A 430 10.92 -27.68 17.11
N LEU A 431 10.45 -27.06 16.00
CA LEU A 431 10.71 -25.65 15.74
C LEU A 431 10.11 -24.75 16.82
N ARG A 432 8.83 -24.94 17.17
CA ARG A 432 8.16 -24.16 18.23
C ARG A 432 8.84 -24.31 19.58
N GLN A 433 9.24 -25.53 19.92
CA GLN A 433 9.95 -25.78 21.17
C GLN A 433 11.33 -25.12 21.21
N ALA A 434 12.05 -25.15 20.11
CA ALA A 434 13.37 -24.53 20.01
C ALA A 434 13.31 -23.00 20.07
N LEU A 435 12.31 -22.38 19.40
CA LEU A 435 12.12 -20.93 19.41
C LEU A 435 11.72 -20.38 20.79
N GLY A 436 11.06 -21.18 21.63
CA GLY A 436 10.63 -20.73 22.96
C GLY A 436 9.60 -19.58 22.93
N PRO A 437 9.38 -18.90 24.08
CA PRO A 437 8.48 -17.74 24.14
C PRO A 437 9.13 -16.51 23.48
N PRO A 438 8.33 -15.58 22.92
CA PRO A 438 8.83 -14.32 22.34
C PRO A 438 9.53 -13.42 23.37
N PRO A 439 10.63 -12.70 23.00
CA PRO A 439 11.33 -12.80 21.70
C PRO A 439 12.18 -14.08 21.60
N PRO A 440 12.13 -14.79 20.43
CA PRO A 440 12.86 -16.04 20.29
C PRO A 440 14.36 -15.83 20.20
N ASP A 441 15.13 -16.71 20.87
CA ASP A 441 16.58 -16.81 20.69
C ASP A 441 16.89 -17.62 19.43
N ILE A 442 17.10 -16.95 18.29
CA ILE A 442 17.33 -17.61 17.00
C ILE A 442 18.62 -18.42 16.98
N ASP A 443 19.68 -17.94 17.61
CA ASP A 443 20.97 -18.66 17.63
C ASP A 443 20.87 -19.91 18.51
N GLY A 444 20.20 -19.79 19.64
CA GLY A 444 19.91 -20.94 20.51
C GLY A 444 18.96 -21.94 19.83
N ALA A 445 17.93 -21.46 19.14
CA ALA A 445 17.00 -22.31 18.40
C ALA A 445 17.70 -23.06 17.24
N ALA A 446 18.53 -22.37 16.46
CA ALA A 446 19.31 -22.99 15.38
C ALA A 446 20.24 -24.06 15.90
N ALA A 447 20.95 -23.80 17.02
CA ALA A 447 21.80 -24.78 17.66
C ALA A 447 21.01 -26.00 18.17
N ALA A 448 19.83 -25.79 18.77
CA ALA A 448 18.97 -26.87 19.25
C ALA A 448 18.43 -27.76 18.13
N LEU A 449 18.16 -27.15 16.95
CA LEU A 449 17.62 -27.83 15.77
C LEU A 449 18.73 -28.41 14.87
N GLY A 450 20.01 -28.04 15.07
CA GLY A 450 21.12 -28.45 14.24
C GLY A 450 21.11 -27.84 12.83
N VAL A 451 20.53 -26.63 12.69
CA VAL A 451 20.38 -25.88 11.41
C VAL A 451 21.32 -24.66 11.41
N ASP A 452 21.60 -24.11 10.22
CA ASP A 452 22.39 -22.87 10.13
C ASP A 452 21.55 -21.68 10.66
N PRO A 453 22.08 -20.88 11.61
CA PRO A 453 21.36 -19.69 12.13
C PRO A 453 20.99 -18.69 11.04
N ARG A 454 21.75 -18.59 9.95
CA ARG A 454 21.44 -17.71 8.82
C ARG A 454 20.22 -18.20 8.05
N ASP A 455 20.08 -19.51 7.86
CA ASP A 455 18.93 -20.09 7.20
C ASP A 455 17.67 -19.92 8.06
N LEU A 456 17.78 -20.15 9.37
CA LEU A 456 16.65 -19.93 10.27
C LEU A 456 16.24 -18.44 10.28
N ARG A 457 17.18 -17.49 10.39
CA ARG A 457 16.88 -16.06 10.32
C ARG A 457 16.22 -15.68 9.00
N ARG A 458 16.75 -16.16 7.88
CA ARG A 458 16.20 -15.89 6.54
C ARG A 458 14.75 -16.37 6.43
N LEU A 459 14.44 -17.56 6.93
CA LEU A 459 13.10 -18.16 6.85
C LEU A 459 12.13 -17.57 7.87
N MET A 460 12.61 -17.14 9.02
CA MET A 460 11.79 -16.48 10.05
C MET A 460 11.44 -15.04 9.70
N GLY A 461 12.15 -14.44 8.74
CA GLY A 461 11.98 -13.04 8.37
C GLY A 461 12.56 -12.07 9.42
N PRO A 462 12.56 -10.76 9.13
CA PRO A 462 13.25 -9.74 9.92
C PRO A 462 12.60 -9.39 11.28
N ALA A 463 11.48 -10.00 11.63
CA ALA A 463 10.81 -9.76 12.92
C ALA A 463 11.56 -10.35 14.14
N VAL A 464 12.72 -10.96 13.95
CA VAL A 464 13.54 -11.63 14.97
C VAL A 464 14.93 -11.00 14.99
N GLY A 465 15.00 -9.70 15.22
CA GLY A 465 16.23 -9.00 15.53
C GLY A 465 16.63 -9.18 17.01
N PRO A 466 17.92 -8.94 17.37
CA PRO A 466 18.44 -9.16 18.71
C PRO A 466 17.74 -8.32 19.77
#